data_c8e410d1a16eca1f4a069f1908f37005
#
_entry.id   c8e410d1a16eca1f4a069f1908f37005
#
_cell.length_a   1.000
_cell.length_b   1.000
_cell.length_c   1.000
_cell.angle_alpha   90.00
_cell.angle_beta   90.00
_cell.angle_gamma   90.00
#
_symmetry.space_group_name_H-M   'P 1'
#
loop_
_entity.id
_entity.type
_entity.pdbx_description
1 polymer ?
#
loop_
_entity_poly.entity_id
_entity_poly.type
_entity_poly.pdbx_seq_one_letter_code
_entity_poly.pdbx_strand_id
1 'polypeptide(L)'
;MKNYIIFDLEWNQSPRGREDSVADFPFEIIEIGAVKLDENFQMVDEFHRLIRPQVYGQMHHMISEVTHMNMEELKARGMDFPEAARQFLCWCGEEPVYGTWGSMDLTELQRNMAYYGMEAPFPFPLFYYDVQKLYGLFTAEGARLS
;
A
#
# COMPACT_ATOMS: atom_id res chain seq x y z
N MET A 1 -18.02 14.68 -7.59
CA MET A 1 -18.15 13.24 -7.87
C MET A 1 -17.27 12.45 -6.91
N LYS A 2 -17.85 11.45 -6.24
CA LYS A 2 -17.08 10.56 -5.38
C LYS A 2 -16.39 9.51 -6.22
N ASN A 3 -15.10 9.32 -5.96
CA ASN A 3 -14.36 8.19 -6.47
C ASN A 3 -14.02 7.24 -5.32
N TYR A 4 -14.12 5.97 -5.58
CA TYR A 4 -13.67 4.93 -4.64
C TYR A 4 -12.30 4.48 -5.09
N ILE A 5 -11.33 4.56 -4.18
CA ILE A 5 -9.95 4.14 -4.43
C ILE A 5 -9.71 2.87 -3.65
N ILE A 6 -9.65 1.75 -4.35
CA ILE A 6 -9.36 0.46 -3.74
C ILE A 6 -7.90 0.16 -4.01
N PHE A 7 -7.09 0.08 -2.97
CA PHE A 7 -5.66 -0.10 -3.14
C PHE A 7 -5.11 -1.21 -2.27
N ASP A 8 -4.00 -1.76 -2.72
CA ASP A 8 -3.25 -2.80 -2.06
C ASP A 8 -1.77 -2.47 -2.16
N LEU A 9 -1.05 -2.68 -1.07
CA LEU A 9 0.37 -2.42 -0.97
C LEU A 9 1.11 -3.71 -0.75
N GLU A 10 2.30 -3.82 -1.34
CA GLU A 10 3.27 -4.82 -0.95
C GLU A 10 4.43 -4.12 -0.26
N TRP A 11 4.97 -4.75 0.77
CA TRP A 11 6.10 -4.20 1.51
C TRP A 11 7.14 -5.26 1.82
N ASN A 12 8.39 -4.80 1.91
CA ASN A 12 9.50 -5.58 2.36
C ASN A 12 9.76 -5.29 3.84
N GLN A 13 10.46 -6.17 4.50
CA GLN A 13 10.88 -5.99 5.88
C GLN A 13 12.33 -6.42 6.00
N SER A 14 12.94 -6.18 7.17
CA SER A 14 14.32 -6.58 7.40
C SER A 14 14.51 -8.08 7.15
N PRO A 15 15.52 -8.48 6.36
CA PRO A 15 15.78 -9.91 6.11
C PRO A 15 16.16 -10.68 7.38
N ARG A 16 16.57 -9.98 8.43
CA ARG A 16 16.96 -10.59 9.72
C ARG A 16 15.83 -10.57 10.76
N GLY A 17 14.66 -10.07 10.38
CA GLY A 17 13.51 -10.02 11.26
C GLY A 17 13.32 -8.70 11.99
N ARG A 18 12.34 -8.66 12.89
CA ARG A 18 11.92 -7.44 13.57
C ARG A 18 12.98 -6.79 14.43
N GLU A 19 13.85 -7.58 15.05
CA GLU A 19 14.88 -7.07 15.95
C GLU A 19 15.91 -6.20 15.22
N ASP A 20 16.03 -6.39 13.92
CA ASP A 20 16.97 -5.67 13.06
C ASP A 20 16.28 -4.59 12.23
N SER A 21 15.03 -4.28 12.55
CA SER A 21 14.29 -3.26 11.85
C SER A 21 14.76 -1.86 12.22
N VAL A 22 14.71 -0.96 11.25
CA VAL A 22 14.89 0.46 11.54
C VAL A 22 13.74 0.91 12.43
N ALA A 23 14.05 1.71 13.46
CA ALA A 23 13.06 2.19 14.42
C ALA A 23 11.93 2.93 13.69
N ASP A 24 10.70 2.61 14.05
CA ASP A 24 9.48 3.18 13.48
C ASP A 24 9.29 2.95 11.98
N PHE A 25 10.08 2.04 11.37
CA PHE A 25 9.98 1.72 9.96
C PHE A 25 10.15 0.22 9.71
N PRO A 26 9.23 -0.62 10.24
CA PRO A 26 9.35 -2.07 10.10
C PRO A 26 9.05 -2.58 8.69
N PHE A 27 8.25 -1.84 7.91
CA PHE A 27 7.80 -2.27 6.58
C PHE A 27 8.07 -1.17 5.57
N GLU A 28 8.82 -1.52 4.53
CA GLU A 28 9.13 -0.62 3.44
C GLU A 28 8.27 -0.98 2.24
N ILE A 29 7.43 -0.05 1.79
CA ILE A 29 6.54 -0.28 0.65
C ILE A 29 7.39 -0.45 -0.62
N ILE A 30 7.09 -1.51 -1.37
CA ILE A 30 7.78 -1.83 -2.63
C ILE A 30 6.84 -1.83 -3.84
N GLU A 31 5.54 -1.80 -3.61
CA GLU A 31 4.55 -1.75 -4.70
C GLU A 31 3.28 -1.07 -4.22
N ILE A 32 2.72 -0.21 -5.08
CA ILE A 32 1.40 0.37 -4.89
C ILE A 32 0.56 -0.05 -6.08
N GLY A 33 -0.55 -0.75 -5.81
CA GLY A 33 -1.54 -1.11 -6.81
C GLY A 33 -2.90 -0.58 -6.41
N ALA A 34 -3.64 -0.01 -7.35
CA ALA A 34 -4.95 0.55 -7.04
C ALA A 34 -5.86 0.56 -8.26
N VAL A 35 -7.15 0.54 -7.99
CA VAL A 35 -8.19 0.78 -9.00
C VAL A 35 -9.08 1.92 -8.51
N LYS A 36 -9.60 2.67 -9.47
CA LYS A 36 -10.53 3.77 -9.21
C LYS A 36 -11.90 3.36 -9.72
N LEU A 37 -12.89 3.46 -8.87
CA LEU A 37 -14.29 3.20 -9.22
C LEU A 37 -15.06 4.50 -9.18
N ASP A 38 -16.02 4.62 -10.08
CA ASP A 38 -16.96 5.75 -10.08
C ASP A 38 -18.10 5.54 -9.07
N GLU A 39 -19.08 6.43 -9.07
CA GLU A 39 -20.25 6.37 -8.18
C GLU A 39 -21.08 5.10 -8.38
N ASN A 40 -21.00 4.48 -9.55
CA ASN A 40 -21.71 3.25 -9.89
C ASN A 40 -20.84 2.01 -9.70
N PHE A 41 -19.68 2.15 -9.02
CA PHE A 41 -18.70 1.08 -8.78
C PHE A 41 -18.15 0.48 -10.06
N GLN A 42 -18.12 1.25 -11.14
CA GLN A 42 -17.46 0.83 -12.37
C GLN A 42 -16.00 1.27 -12.36
N MET A 43 -15.09 0.40 -12.77
CA MET A 43 -13.69 0.72 -12.85
C MET A 43 -13.44 1.73 -13.96
N VAL A 44 -12.87 2.89 -13.61
CA VAL A 44 -12.57 3.96 -14.56
C VAL A 44 -11.08 4.18 -14.77
N ASP A 45 -10.23 3.70 -13.87
CA ASP A 45 -8.77 3.85 -14.00
C ASP A 45 -8.02 2.86 -13.12
N GLU A 46 -6.74 2.66 -13.42
CA GLU A 46 -5.83 1.82 -12.64
C GLU A 46 -4.55 2.60 -12.35
N PHE A 47 -3.90 2.27 -11.23
CA PHE A 47 -2.62 2.82 -10.85
C PHE A 47 -1.70 1.70 -10.40
N HIS A 48 -0.46 1.72 -10.88
CA HIS A 48 0.54 0.73 -10.48
C HIS A 48 1.92 1.35 -10.49
N ARG A 49 2.66 1.20 -9.38
CA ARG A 49 4.06 1.64 -9.28
C ARG A 49 4.86 0.64 -8.49
N LEU A 50 6.04 0.32 -8.98
CA LEU A 50 7.09 -0.35 -8.22
C LEU A 50 7.91 0.72 -7.52
N ILE A 51 8.33 0.43 -6.28
CA ILE A 51 9.07 1.37 -5.45
C ILE A 51 10.50 0.84 -5.29
N ARG A 52 11.47 1.74 -5.50
CA ARG A 52 12.89 1.41 -5.27
C ARG A 52 13.18 1.43 -3.79
N PRO A 53 13.60 0.28 -3.20
CA PRO A 53 13.93 0.26 -1.78
C PRO A 53 15.13 1.14 -1.44
N GLN A 54 15.03 1.87 -0.33
CA GLN A 54 16.07 2.77 0.17
C GLN A 54 16.61 2.33 1.53
N VAL A 55 15.83 1.54 2.27
CA VAL A 55 16.16 1.21 3.67
C VAL A 55 16.67 -0.22 3.79
N TYR A 56 15.93 -1.18 3.24
CA TYR A 56 16.32 -2.58 3.31
C TYR A 56 16.95 -3.00 1.99
N GLY A 57 18.24 -3.34 2.02
CA GLY A 57 19.01 -3.68 0.83
C GLY A 57 18.76 -5.08 0.27
N GLN A 58 18.06 -5.92 1.02
CA GLN A 58 17.78 -7.30 0.64
C GLN A 58 16.31 -7.62 0.89
N MET A 59 15.75 -8.49 0.04
CA MET A 59 14.37 -8.95 0.22
C MET A 59 14.31 -9.96 1.37
N HIS A 60 13.29 -9.79 2.21
CA HIS A 60 12.93 -10.84 3.15
C HIS A 60 12.45 -12.06 2.35
N HIS A 61 12.90 -13.25 2.72
CA HIS A 61 12.67 -14.46 1.94
C HIS A 61 11.17 -14.76 1.71
N MET A 62 10.33 -14.53 2.71
CA MET A 62 8.89 -14.75 2.57
C MET A 62 8.23 -13.76 1.62
N ILE A 63 8.70 -12.52 1.64
CA ILE A 63 8.18 -11.48 0.73
C ILE A 63 8.56 -11.83 -0.70
N SER A 64 9.79 -12.24 -0.93
CA SER A 64 10.24 -12.65 -2.25
C SER A 64 9.44 -13.83 -2.79
N GLU A 65 9.14 -14.82 -1.95
CA GLU A 65 8.33 -15.98 -2.34
C GLU A 65 6.89 -15.61 -2.67
N VAL A 66 6.27 -14.73 -1.88
CA VAL A 66 4.86 -14.36 -2.06
C VAL A 66 4.67 -13.41 -3.23
N THR A 67 5.54 -12.42 -3.37
CA THR A 67 5.39 -11.38 -4.40
C THR A 67 6.06 -11.73 -5.73
N HIS A 68 6.98 -12.68 -5.72
CA HIS A 68 7.86 -13.01 -6.86
C HIS A 68 8.72 -11.82 -7.33
N MET A 69 8.89 -10.83 -6.47
CA MET A 69 9.73 -9.67 -6.74
C MET A 69 11.15 -9.92 -6.27
N ASN A 70 12.12 -9.31 -6.93
CA ASN A 70 13.51 -9.35 -6.50
C ASN A 70 14.09 -7.94 -6.42
N MET A 71 15.15 -7.81 -5.64
CA MET A 71 15.76 -6.50 -5.37
C MET A 71 16.33 -5.86 -6.62
N GLU A 72 16.90 -6.64 -7.53
CA GLU A 72 17.46 -6.12 -8.78
C GLU A 72 16.38 -5.44 -9.63
N GLU A 73 15.24 -6.09 -9.78
CA GLU A 73 14.11 -5.52 -10.51
C GLU A 73 13.60 -4.24 -9.88
N LEU A 74 13.44 -4.24 -8.56
CA LEU A 74 12.96 -3.05 -7.83
C LEU A 74 13.94 -1.89 -7.96
N LYS A 75 15.25 -2.15 -7.92
CA LYS A 75 16.26 -1.10 -8.11
C LYS A 75 16.29 -0.58 -9.55
N ALA A 76 16.09 -1.44 -10.52
CA ALA A 76 16.14 -1.07 -11.93
C ALA A 76 14.87 -0.37 -12.41
N ARG A 77 13.69 -0.81 -11.95
CA ARG A 77 12.39 -0.37 -12.44
C ARG A 77 11.58 0.44 -11.44
N GLY A 78 11.99 0.42 -10.18
CA GLY A 78 11.28 1.11 -9.12
C GLY A 78 11.49 2.62 -9.15
N MET A 79 10.49 3.34 -8.70
CA MET A 79 10.48 4.77 -8.51
C MET A 79 10.76 5.08 -7.04
N ASP A 80 11.32 6.24 -6.75
CA ASP A 80 11.50 6.66 -5.37
C ASP A 80 10.14 6.84 -4.70
N PHE A 81 10.03 6.40 -3.45
CA PHE A 81 8.76 6.40 -2.73
C PHE A 81 8.09 7.78 -2.68
N PRO A 82 8.80 8.88 -2.33
CA PRO A 82 8.14 10.18 -2.27
C PRO A 82 7.48 10.57 -3.58
N GLU A 83 8.11 10.29 -4.71
CA GLU A 83 7.54 10.59 -6.01
C GLU A 83 6.33 9.71 -6.32
N ALA A 84 6.43 8.43 -6.05
CA ALA A 84 5.32 7.49 -6.25
C ALA A 84 4.12 7.85 -5.38
N ALA A 85 4.36 8.22 -4.13
CA ALA A 85 3.31 8.63 -3.21
C ALA A 85 2.62 9.91 -3.68
N ARG A 86 3.39 10.91 -4.16
CA ARG A 86 2.81 12.13 -4.72
C ARG A 86 1.94 11.82 -5.93
N GLN A 87 2.41 10.97 -6.83
CA GLN A 87 1.64 10.55 -7.99
C GLN A 87 0.35 9.82 -7.59
N PHE A 88 0.45 8.94 -6.60
CA PHE A 88 -0.72 8.21 -6.10
C PHE A 88 -1.77 9.16 -5.53
N LEU A 89 -1.36 10.07 -4.66
CA LEU A 89 -2.29 11.02 -4.04
C LEU A 89 -2.93 11.96 -5.07
N CYS A 90 -2.16 12.40 -6.04
CA CYS A 90 -2.68 13.21 -7.15
C CYS A 90 -3.71 12.41 -7.96
N TRP A 91 -3.40 11.16 -8.25
CA TRP A 91 -4.29 10.27 -8.99
C TRP A 91 -5.59 9.99 -8.23
N CYS A 92 -5.54 9.92 -6.90
CA CYS A 92 -6.74 9.71 -6.07
C CYS A 92 -7.76 10.83 -6.22
N GLY A 93 -7.31 12.03 -6.54
CA GLY A 93 -8.20 13.17 -6.75
C GLY A 93 -8.68 13.81 -5.46
N GLU A 94 -9.74 14.61 -5.58
CA GLU A 94 -10.35 15.29 -4.45
C GLU A 94 -11.39 14.38 -3.79
N GLU A 95 -11.41 14.41 -2.46
CA GLU A 95 -12.38 13.68 -1.63
C GLU A 95 -12.53 12.19 -1.96
N PRO A 96 -11.42 11.44 -2.07
CA PRO A 96 -11.52 10.01 -2.36
C PRO A 96 -12.10 9.24 -1.18
N VAL A 97 -12.81 8.16 -1.48
CA VAL A 97 -13.22 7.18 -0.48
C VAL A 97 -12.28 5.99 -0.61
N TYR A 98 -11.54 5.69 0.45
CA TYR A 98 -10.54 4.62 0.42
C TYR A 98 -11.11 3.28 0.83
N GLY A 99 -10.69 2.23 0.15
CA GLY A 99 -10.91 0.86 0.54
C GLY A 99 -9.64 0.05 0.43
N THR A 100 -9.40 -0.84 1.39
CA THR A 100 -8.22 -1.68 1.43
C THR A 100 -8.61 -3.12 1.75
N TRP A 101 -7.76 -4.07 1.37
CA TRP A 101 -7.92 -5.45 1.78
C TRP A 101 -7.17 -5.64 3.10
N GLY A 102 -7.89 -5.47 4.20
CA GLY A 102 -7.33 -5.49 5.55
C GLY A 102 -7.19 -4.09 6.15
N SER A 103 -6.57 -4.00 7.32
CA SER A 103 -6.53 -2.77 8.11
C SER A 103 -5.18 -2.06 8.10
N MET A 104 -4.15 -2.63 7.48
CA MET A 104 -2.79 -2.12 7.64
C MET A 104 -2.32 -1.20 6.52
N ASP A 105 -2.88 -1.31 5.33
CA ASP A 105 -2.35 -0.61 4.17
C ASP A 105 -2.29 0.90 4.34
N LEU A 106 -3.38 1.49 4.85
CA LEU A 106 -3.41 2.94 5.03
C LEU A 106 -2.45 3.39 6.15
N THR A 107 -2.35 2.61 7.21
CA THR A 107 -1.41 2.87 8.31
C THR A 107 0.03 2.82 7.81
N GLU A 108 0.37 1.81 7.02
CA GLU A 108 1.74 1.67 6.50
C GLU A 108 2.06 2.73 5.44
N LEU A 109 1.08 3.13 4.64
CA LEU A 109 1.26 4.23 3.70
C LEU A 109 1.64 5.51 4.45
N GLN A 110 0.91 5.84 5.52
CA GLN A 110 1.23 6.99 6.35
C GLN A 110 2.59 6.88 7.00
N ARG A 111 2.94 5.70 7.52
CA ARG A 111 4.24 5.49 8.17
C ARG A 111 5.39 5.68 7.19
N ASN A 112 5.26 5.16 5.98
CA ASN A 112 6.25 5.37 4.93
C ASN A 112 6.35 6.85 4.54
N MET A 113 5.22 7.53 4.42
CA MET A 113 5.22 8.98 4.15
C MET A 113 5.93 9.77 5.26
N ALA A 114 5.62 9.44 6.52
CA ALA A 114 6.24 10.11 7.67
C ALA A 114 7.75 9.91 7.71
N TYR A 115 8.22 8.72 7.35
CA TYR A 115 9.66 8.43 7.29
C TYR A 115 10.40 9.40 6.36
N TYR A 116 9.78 9.79 5.25
CA TYR A 116 10.34 10.73 4.28
C TYR A 116 9.95 12.18 4.53
N GLY A 117 9.35 12.48 5.70
CA GLY A 117 8.96 13.84 6.05
C GLY A 117 7.79 14.39 5.24
N MET A 118 6.99 13.53 4.64
CA MET A 118 5.82 13.95 3.86
C MET A 118 4.61 14.12 4.77
N GLU A 119 3.83 15.17 4.52
CA GLU A 119 2.53 15.31 5.17
C GLU A 119 1.52 14.35 4.55
N ALA A 120 0.88 13.56 5.39
CA ALA A 120 -0.20 12.71 4.94
C ALA A 120 -1.48 13.55 4.83
N PRO A 121 -2.16 13.55 3.66
CA PRO A 121 -3.39 14.33 3.49
C PRO A 121 -4.61 13.64 4.09
N PHE A 122 -4.39 12.59 4.87
CA PHE A 122 -5.49 11.81 5.44
C PHE A 122 -6.03 12.50 6.68
N PRO A 123 -7.36 12.72 6.76
CA PRO A 123 -7.94 13.32 7.96
C PRO A 123 -7.79 12.40 9.15
N PHE A 124 -7.71 12.98 10.33
CA PHE A 124 -7.70 12.23 11.57
C PHE A 124 -9.07 12.36 12.26
N PRO A 125 -9.73 11.27 12.68
CA PRO A 125 -9.33 9.87 12.51
C PRO A 125 -9.41 9.41 11.05
N LEU A 126 -8.66 8.35 10.74
CA LEU A 126 -8.66 7.77 9.41
C LEU A 126 -9.95 7.02 9.13
N PHE A 127 -10.59 7.36 8.02
CA PHE A 127 -11.77 6.65 7.55
C PHE A 127 -11.45 5.90 6.25
N TYR A 128 -11.72 4.60 6.26
CA TYR A 128 -11.56 3.75 5.11
C TYR A 128 -12.47 2.53 5.25
N TYR A 129 -12.74 1.86 4.14
CA TYR A 129 -13.46 0.61 4.17
C TYR A 129 -12.48 -0.56 4.18
N ASP A 130 -12.57 -1.41 5.20
CA ASP A 130 -11.86 -2.68 5.24
C ASP A 130 -12.65 -3.68 4.41
N VAL A 131 -12.29 -3.82 3.14
CA VAL A 131 -13.01 -4.64 2.16
C VAL A 131 -12.96 -6.11 2.55
N GLN A 132 -11.85 -6.57 3.14
CA GLN A 132 -11.72 -7.94 3.61
C GLN A 132 -12.74 -8.26 4.71
N LYS A 133 -12.92 -7.38 5.68
CA LYS A 133 -13.92 -7.56 6.73
C LYS A 133 -15.34 -7.53 6.19
N LEU A 134 -15.62 -6.59 5.29
CA LEU A 134 -16.94 -6.50 4.66
C LEU A 134 -17.24 -7.76 3.86
N TYR A 135 -16.27 -8.24 3.09
CA TYR A 135 -16.42 -9.47 2.34
C TYR A 135 -16.69 -10.65 3.26
N GLY A 136 -15.96 -10.75 4.37
CA GLY A 136 -16.14 -11.80 5.36
C GLY A 136 -17.53 -11.83 6.00
N LEU A 137 -18.20 -10.67 6.11
CA LEU A 137 -19.57 -10.61 6.65
C LEU A 137 -20.60 -11.23 5.69
N PHE A 138 -20.28 -11.32 4.41
CA PHE A 138 -21.19 -11.83 3.38
C PHE A 138 -20.83 -13.24 2.91
N THR A 139 -19.83 -13.88 3.49
CA THR A 139 -19.41 -15.23 3.14
C THR A 139 -19.54 -16.18 4.33
N ALA A 140 -19.84 -17.45 4.05
CA ALA A 140 -20.01 -18.47 5.11
C ALA A 140 -18.68 -18.82 5.80
N GLU A 141 -17.56 -18.57 5.15
CA GLU A 141 -16.23 -18.90 5.65
C GLU A 141 -15.56 -17.75 6.41
N GLY A 142 -16.20 -16.60 6.44
CA GLY A 142 -15.65 -15.43 7.12
C GLY A 142 -14.44 -14.82 6.43
N ALA A 143 -13.72 -13.96 7.16
CA ALA A 143 -12.68 -13.08 6.59
C ALA A 143 -11.29 -13.73 6.53
N ARG A 144 -11.17 -15.01 6.31
CA ARG A 144 -9.87 -15.69 6.26
C ARG A 144 -9.26 -15.78 4.87
N LEU A 145 -9.62 -14.89 3.98
CA LEU A 145 -9.02 -14.81 2.67
C LEU A 145 -7.81 -13.89 2.72
N SER A 146 -6.68 -14.39 2.33
CA SER A 146 -5.43 -13.64 2.23
C SER A 146 -5.38 -12.79 0.97
#